data_88d9debc712c5b7e1803180e15456444
#
_entry.id   88d9debc712c5b7e1803180e15456444
#
_cell.length_a   1.000
_cell.length_b   1.000
_cell.length_c   1.000
_cell.angle_alpha   90.00
_cell.angle_beta   90.00
_cell.angle_gamma   90.00
#
_symmetry.space_group_name_H-M   'P 1'
#
loop_
_entity.id
_entity.type
_entity.pdbx_description
1 polymer ?
#
loop_
_entity_poly.entity_id
_entity_poly.type
_entity_poly.pdbx_seq_one_letter_code
_entity_poly.pdbx_strand_id
1 'polypeptide(L)'
;MKQITGVYTAPRPHWVGDGFPVRSLFSYQSHAQQLSPFLLLDYAGLHTFTPGNEKRGVGEHPHRGFETVTIVYSGEVEHRDSTGRGGVIGPGDVQWMTAGAGILHEEFHSDAFTRRGGELEMVQLWVNLPMKDKMTTPGYQSITHDVIPTVTLPDDAGVVRVIAGRYEETKGPAHTFSPLNVWDMRLQRNRQLTLAQPEGWSTALVVLKGNITVNGTTPVNEAQLVVLSQQGKTLHLEASSDASVLLLSGEPLNEPIVGYGPFVMNTKQEIAEAVRDFNSGRFGQI
;
A
#
# COMPACT_ATOMS: atom_id res chain seq x y z
N MET A 1 19.73 -13.11 -9.88
CA MET A 1 18.45 -13.26 -9.16
C MET A 1 18.55 -12.48 -7.85
N LYS A 2 17.50 -11.73 -7.47
CA LYS A 2 17.44 -11.07 -6.16
C LYS A 2 17.44 -12.14 -5.05
N GLN A 3 18.20 -11.91 -3.99
CA GLN A 3 18.26 -12.83 -2.86
C GLN A 3 17.16 -12.48 -1.83
N ILE A 4 16.63 -13.49 -1.16
CA ILE A 4 15.72 -13.28 -0.05
C ILE A 4 16.56 -12.86 1.16
N THR A 5 16.26 -11.69 1.72
CA THR A 5 16.92 -11.17 2.94
C THR A 5 16.11 -11.44 4.20
N GLY A 6 14.82 -11.70 4.07
CA GLY A 6 13.96 -12.07 5.17
C GLY A 6 12.55 -12.44 4.74
N VAL A 7 11.92 -13.29 5.55
CA VAL A 7 10.49 -13.60 5.47
C VAL A 7 9.89 -13.31 6.84
N TYR A 8 8.86 -12.49 6.87
CA TYR A 8 8.26 -12.00 8.11
C TYR A 8 6.78 -12.33 8.13
N THR A 9 6.34 -12.96 9.21
CA THR A 9 4.92 -13.23 9.42
C THR A 9 4.26 -12.03 10.09
N ALA A 10 3.11 -11.62 9.58
CA ALA A 10 2.34 -10.53 10.17
C ALA A 10 2.02 -10.81 11.63
N PRO A 11 2.09 -9.80 12.52
CA PRO A 11 1.69 -9.92 13.91
C PRO A 11 0.17 -10.16 14.03
N ARG A 12 -0.31 -10.30 15.27
CA ARG A 12 -1.75 -10.41 15.53
C ARG A 12 -2.49 -9.17 15.01
N PRO A 13 -3.73 -9.34 14.54
CA PRO A 13 -4.55 -8.22 14.11
C PRO A 13 -4.78 -7.21 15.24
N HIS A 14 -4.85 -5.94 14.87
CA HIS A 14 -5.32 -4.86 15.73
C HIS A 14 -6.31 -3.99 14.96
N TRP A 15 -7.10 -3.22 15.67
CA TRP A 15 -8.08 -2.33 15.06
C TRP A 15 -7.49 -0.94 14.79
N VAL A 16 -7.72 -0.44 13.59
CA VAL A 16 -7.52 0.96 13.24
C VAL A 16 -8.91 1.59 13.19
N GLY A 17 -9.20 2.47 14.15
CA GLY A 17 -10.58 2.87 14.45
C GLY A 17 -11.43 1.66 14.85
N ASP A 18 -12.68 1.66 14.42
CA ASP A 18 -13.62 0.54 14.57
C ASP A 18 -14.00 -0.10 13.23
N GLY A 19 -13.37 0.35 12.14
CA GLY A 19 -13.67 -0.09 10.78
C GLY A 19 -12.64 -1.02 10.15
N PHE A 20 -11.40 -1.06 10.65
CA PHE A 20 -10.31 -1.74 9.94
C PHE A 20 -9.50 -2.65 10.86
N PRO A 21 -9.80 -3.98 10.87
CA PRO A 21 -8.99 -4.97 11.57
C PRO A 21 -7.77 -5.33 10.72
N VAL A 22 -6.60 -4.77 11.04
CA VAL A 22 -5.40 -4.89 10.21
C VAL A 22 -4.29 -5.70 10.89
N ARG A 23 -3.40 -6.26 10.06
CA ARG A 23 -2.09 -6.78 10.43
C ARG A 23 -1.04 -5.90 9.78
N SER A 24 -0.14 -5.32 10.57
CA SER A 24 0.95 -4.50 10.04
C SER A 24 2.09 -5.40 9.57
N LEU A 25 2.28 -5.50 8.26
CA LEU A 25 3.34 -6.32 7.66
C LEU A 25 4.71 -5.64 7.85
N PHE A 26 4.74 -4.33 7.72
CA PHE A 26 5.90 -3.49 8.04
C PHE A 26 5.49 -2.05 8.34
N SER A 27 6.40 -1.30 8.97
CA SER A 27 6.24 0.12 9.25
C SER A 27 7.57 0.87 9.10
N TYR A 28 7.53 2.19 9.17
CA TYR A 28 8.75 3.01 9.14
C TYR A 28 9.66 2.77 10.36
N GLN A 29 9.16 2.14 11.40
CA GLN A 29 9.93 1.76 12.58
C GLN A 29 10.64 0.41 12.44
N SER A 30 10.27 -0.42 11.46
CA SER A 30 10.82 -1.76 11.29
C SER A 30 11.69 -1.91 10.02
N HIS A 31 11.15 -1.66 8.83
CA HIS A 31 11.78 -2.02 7.56
C HIS A 31 11.96 -0.84 6.59
N ALA A 32 11.69 0.40 6.99
CA ALA A 32 11.65 1.54 6.08
C ALA A 32 12.94 1.77 5.28
N GLN A 33 14.11 1.52 5.89
CA GLN A 33 15.40 1.65 5.19
C GLN A 33 15.57 0.59 4.10
N GLN A 34 15.12 -0.63 4.36
CA GLN A 34 15.22 -1.75 3.40
C GLN A 34 14.17 -1.68 2.30
N LEU A 35 13.02 -1.06 2.58
CA LEU A 35 11.85 -0.99 1.70
C LEU A 35 11.60 0.41 1.12
N SER A 36 12.51 1.37 1.35
CA SER A 36 12.38 2.71 0.75
C SER A 36 12.06 2.60 -0.76
N PRO A 37 11.05 3.30 -1.27
CA PRO A 37 10.30 4.39 -0.65
C PRO A 37 9.04 3.97 0.15
N PHE A 38 8.83 2.70 0.43
CA PHE A 38 7.63 2.24 1.17
C PHE A 38 7.86 2.33 2.67
N LEU A 39 6.87 2.88 3.39
CA LEU A 39 6.99 3.18 4.82
C LEU A 39 6.17 2.26 5.72
N LEU A 40 5.03 1.79 5.24
CA LEU A 40 4.09 1.00 6.03
C LEU A 40 3.18 0.21 5.10
N LEU A 41 2.82 -1.00 5.52
CA LEU A 41 1.72 -1.74 4.92
C LEU A 41 0.91 -2.42 6.01
N ASP A 42 -0.37 -2.04 6.07
CA ASP A 42 -1.40 -2.69 6.86
C ASP A 42 -2.32 -3.49 5.95
N TYR A 43 -2.54 -4.75 6.28
CA TYR A 43 -3.44 -5.64 5.55
C TYR A 43 -4.65 -5.96 6.42
N ALA A 44 -5.80 -5.44 6.05
CA ALA A 44 -7.09 -5.89 6.53
C ALA A 44 -7.48 -7.13 5.69
N GLY A 45 -7.18 -8.30 6.21
CA GLY A 45 -7.65 -9.56 5.64
C GLY A 45 -9.16 -9.67 5.72
N LEU A 46 -9.71 -10.66 5.04
CA LEU A 46 -11.15 -10.80 4.93
C LEU A 46 -11.84 -10.83 6.30
N HIS A 47 -12.71 -9.85 6.53
CA HIS A 47 -13.50 -9.71 7.75
C HIS A 47 -14.95 -9.41 7.39
N THR A 48 -15.90 -10.11 8.04
CA THR A 48 -17.32 -9.92 7.78
C THR A 48 -17.93 -8.94 8.79
N PHE A 49 -18.52 -7.87 8.28
CA PHE A 49 -19.27 -6.89 9.05
C PHE A 49 -20.77 -7.15 8.95
N THR A 50 -21.46 -7.03 10.08
CA THR A 50 -22.93 -7.11 10.11
C THR A 50 -23.53 -5.82 9.57
N PRO A 51 -24.73 -5.87 8.92
CA PRO A 51 -25.49 -4.68 8.57
C PRO A 51 -25.70 -3.78 9.76
N GLY A 52 -25.66 -2.46 9.53
CA GLY A 52 -25.82 -1.45 10.57
C GLY A 52 -26.23 -0.09 10.01
N ASN A 53 -26.45 0.87 10.90
CA ASN A 53 -26.81 2.25 10.56
C ASN A 53 -25.70 3.25 10.90
N GLU A 54 -24.74 2.85 11.71
CA GLU A 54 -23.61 3.70 12.12
C GLU A 54 -22.37 3.32 11.32
N LYS A 55 -21.75 4.31 10.68
CA LYS A 55 -20.49 4.12 9.94
C LYS A 55 -19.37 3.74 10.90
N ARG A 56 -18.61 2.75 10.50
CA ARG A 56 -17.35 2.33 11.14
C ARG A 56 -16.19 2.87 10.32
N GLY A 57 -15.11 3.22 10.98
CA GLY A 57 -13.92 3.72 10.30
C GLY A 57 -12.94 4.40 11.23
N VAL A 58 -12.19 5.34 10.67
CA VAL A 58 -11.24 6.20 11.38
C VAL A 58 -11.67 7.64 11.16
N GLY A 59 -11.95 8.35 12.26
CA GLY A 59 -12.26 9.76 12.24
C GLY A 59 -11.09 10.64 11.82
N GLU A 60 -11.32 11.92 11.78
CA GLU A 60 -10.35 12.93 11.35
C GLU A 60 -8.97 12.74 12.01
N HIS A 61 -7.95 12.63 11.19
CA HIS A 61 -6.55 12.53 11.61
C HIS A 61 -5.62 13.13 10.55
N PRO A 62 -4.42 13.63 10.98
CA PRO A 62 -3.49 14.30 10.09
C PRO A 62 -2.50 13.35 9.43
N HIS A 63 -1.89 13.82 8.32
CA HIS A 63 -0.66 13.26 7.74
C HIS A 63 0.21 14.36 7.16
N ARG A 64 1.54 14.17 7.17
CA ARG A 64 2.51 15.04 6.48
C ARG A 64 3.73 14.24 6.01
N GLY A 65 4.19 14.54 4.80
CA GLY A 65 5.49 14.12 4.28
C GLY A 65 5.50 12.83 3.48
N PHE A 66 4.35 12.24 3.23
CA PHE A 66 4.21 10.99 2.49
C PHE A 66 2.84 10.89 1.80
N GLU A 67 2.57 9.75 1.20
CA GLU A 67 1.32 9.42 0.53
C GLU A 67 0.69 8.20 1.18
N THR A 68 -0.65 8.17 1.25
CA THR A 68 -1.42 6.99 1.64
C THR A 68 -2.10 6.39 0.42
N VAL A 69 -2.01 5.08 0.28
CA VAL A 69 -2.60 4.32 -0.82
C VAL A 69 -3.53 3.26 -0.24
N THR A 70 -4.80 3.33 -0.59
CA THR A 70 -5.80 2.34 -0.18
C THR A 70 -6.17 1.49 -1.39
N ILE A 71 -5.98 0.17 -1.29
CA ILE A 71 -6.37 -0.81 -2.32
C ILE A 71 -7.50 -1.64 -1.75
N VAL A 72 -8.69 -1.58 -2.36
CA VAL A 72 -9.85 -2.34 -1.91
C VAL A 72 -9.99 -3.61 -2.73
N TYR A 73 -10.14 -4.75 -2.04
CA TYR A 73 -10.40 -6.06 -2.65
C TYR A 73 -11.84 -6.50 -2.47
N SER A 74 -12.44 -6.20 -1.32
CA SER A 74 -13.86 -6.42 -1.00
C SER A 74 -14.37 -5.32 -0.09
N GLY A 75 -15.66 -5.03 -0.15
CA GLY A 75 -16.27 -3.95 0.63
C GLY A 75 -16.12 -2.60 -0.05
N GLU A 76 -16.39 -1.55 0.69
CA GLU A 76 -16.30 -0.17 0.20
C GLU A 76 -15.77 0.76 1.30
N VAL A 77 -14.88 1.67 0.91
CA VAL A 77 -14.30 2.69 1.78
C VAL A 77 -14.66 4.07 1.23
N GLU A 78 -15.15 4.93 2.10
CA GLU A 78 -15.42 6.33 1.82
C GLU A 78 -14.36 7.21 2.48
N HIS A 79 -13.79 8.12 1.71
CA HIS A 79 -12.78 9.06 2.14
C HIS A 79 -13.26 10.50 1.99
N ARG A 80 -12.90 11.35 2.95
CA ARG A 80 -12.99 12.83 2.87
C ARG A 80 -11.73 13.45 3.41
N ASP A 81 -11.34 14.58 2.85
CA ASP A 81 -10.15 15.30 3.30
C ASP A 81 -10.30 16.82 3.33
N SER A 82 -9.36 17.48 3.99
CA SER A 82 -9.36 18.93 4.17
C SER A 82 -9.08 19.77 2.91
N THR A 83 -8.83 19.12 1.76
CA THR A 83 -8.78 19.81 0.46
C THR A 83 -10.16 19.90 -0.19
N GLY A 84 -11.18 19.34 0.44
CA GLY A 84 -12.55 19.23 -0.10
C GLY A 84 -12.70 18.09 -1.10
N ARG A 85 -11.75 17.18 -1.17
CA ARG A 85 -11.79 15.99 -2.02
C ARG A 85 -12.23 14.77 -1.24
N GLY A 86 -12.68 13.78 -1.96
CA GLY A 86 -13.12 12.52 -1.39
C GLY A 86 -13.86 11.67 -2.41
N GLY A 87 -14.37 10.56 -1.93
CA GLY A 87 -15.15 9.62 -2.74
C GLY A 87 -15.25 8.27 -2.10
N VAL A 88 -15.99 7.40 -2.75
CA VAL A 88 -16.15 5.99 -2.38
C VAL A 88 -15.35 5.14 -3.35
N ILE A 89 -14.56 4.23 -2.83
CA ILE A 89 -13.85 3.20 -3.60
C ILE A 89 -14.37 1.82 -3.20
N GLY A 90 -14.52 0.96 -4.20
CA GLY A 90 -14.99 -0.41 -4.06
C GLY A 90 -13.98 -1.44 -4.59
N PRO A 91 -14.41 -2.70 -4.76
CA PRO A 91 -13.51 -3.78 -5.15
C PRO A 91 -12.76 -3.48 -6.46
N GLY A 92 -11.42 -3.56 -6.38
CA GLY A 92 -10.53 -3.29 -7.50
C GLY A 92 -10.10 -1.83 -7.63
N ASP A 93 -10.73 -0.90 -6.92
CA ASP A 93 -10.37 0.52 -6.93
C ASP A 93 -9.18 0.80 -6.01
N VAL A 94 -8.49 1.89 -6.32
CA VAL A 94 -7.38 2.42 -5.54
C VAL A 94 -7.58 3.91 -5.30
N GLN A 95 -7.32 4.33 -4.07
CA GLN A 95 -7.21 5.72 -3.67
C GLN A 95 -5.75 6.03 -3.39
N TRP A 96 -5.24 7.09 -3.97
CA TRP A 96 -3.86 7.53 -3.79
C TRP A 96 -3.87 8.99 -3.33
N MET A 97 -3.66 9.22 -2.03
CA MET A 97 -3.68 10.55 -1.44
C MET A 97 -2.25 11.02 -1.14
N THR A 98 -1.87 12.16 -1.67
CA THR A 98 -0.62 12.84 -1.32
C THR A 98 -0.88 13.75 -0.13
N ALA A 99 -0.32 13.44 1.04
CA ALA A 99 -0.42 14.30 2.21
C ALA A 99 0.47 15.54 2.09
N GLY A 100 1.66 15.37 1.55
CA GLY A 100 2.58 16.50 1.28
C GLY A 100 2.80 17.41 2.48
N ALA A 101 2.51 18.69 2.32
CA ALA A 101 2.68 19.73 3.35
C ALA A 101 1.75 19.57 4.56
N GLY A 102 0.75 18.71 4.47
CA GLY A 102 -0.17 18.42 5.55
C GLY A 102 -1.62 18.39 5.11
N ILE A 103 -2.34 17.38 5.56
CA ILE A 103 -3.74 17.14 5.27
C ILE A 103 -4.42 16.52 6.48
N LEU A 104 -5.71 16.82 6.66
CA LEU A 104 -6.61 16.04 7.51
C LEU A 104 -7.44 15.14 6.61
N HIS A 105 -7.66 13.90 7.02
CA HIS A 105 -8.61 13.03 6.35
C HIS A 105 -9.33 12.10 7.32
N GLU A 106 -10.41 11.53 6.84
CA GLU A 106 -11.16 10.48 7.53
C GLU A 106 -11.54 9.39 6.55
N GLU A 107 -11.61 8.16 7.03
CA GLU A 107 -11.93 6.98 6.24
C GLU A 107 -12.97 6.15 6.96
N PHE A 108 -14.10 5.91 6.30
CA PHE A 108 -15.21 5.12 6.83
C PHE A 108 -15.65 4.06 5.82
N HIS A 109 -16.36 3.05 6.30
CA HIS A 109 -17.20 2.25 5.41
C HIS A 109 -18.19 3.16 4.70
N SER A 110 -18.49 2.91 3.42
CA SER A 110 -19.52 3.68 2.72
C SER A 110 -20.90 3.50 3.36
N ASP A 111 -21.82 4.42 3.11
CA ASP A 111 -23.22 4.28 3.55
C ASP A 111 -23.85 2.98 3.03
N ALA A 112 -23.60 2.64 1.78
CA ALA A 112 -24.15 1.44 1.17
C ALA A 112 -23.58 0.17 1.82
N PHE A 113 -22.26 0.11 2.04
CA PHE A 113 -21.62 -1.02 2.71
C PHE A 113 -22.04 -1.14 4.16
N THR A 114 -22.15 -0.02 4.89
CA THR A 114 -22.64 0.01 6.27
C THR A 114 -24.02 -0.60 6.39
N ARG A 115 -24.95 -0.23 5.49
CA ARG A 115 -26.33 -0.74 5.52
C ARG A 115 -26.44 -2.22 5.14
N ARG A 116 -25.69 -2.67 4.15
CA ARG A 116 -25.78 -4.09 3.70
C ARG A 116 -24.91 -5.02 4.50
N GLY A 117 -23.82 -4.54 5.11
CA GLY A 117 -22.76 -5.37 5.66
C GLY A 117 -22.01 -6.14 4.58
N GLY A 118 -21.28 -7.16 4.99
CA GLY A 118 -20.54 -8.03 4.09
C GLY A 118 -19.05 -8.09 4.40
N GLU A 119 -18.29 -8.62 3.47
CA GLU A 119 -16.85 -8.80 3.60
C GLU A 119 -16.09 -7.52 3.26
N LEU A 120 -15.12 -7.17 4.09
CA LEU A 120 -14.12 -6.14 3.82
C LEU A 120 -12.74 -6.78 3.69
N GLU A 121 -12.02 -6.40 2.66
CA GLU A 121 -10.61 -6.72 2.47
C GLU A 121 -9.92 -5.56 1.78
N MET A 122 -8.84 -5.05 2.38
CA MET A 122 -8.10 -3.92 1.84
C MET A 122 -6.64 -3.91 2.30
N VAL A 123 -5.83 -3.18 1.58
CA VAL A 123 -4.46 -2.83 1.95
C VAL A 123 -4.37 -1.31 2.11
N GLN A 124 -3.72 -0.88 3.19
CA GLN A 124 -3.24 0.48 3.38
C GLN A 124 -1.73 0.50 3.23
N LEU A 125 -1.23 1.22 2.25
CA LEU A 125 0.18 1.36 1.96
C LEU A 125 0.60 2.83 2.14
N TRP A 126 1.73 3.07 2.82
CA TRP A 126 2.34 4.40 2.87
C TRP A 126 3.55 4.45 1.96
N VAL A 127 3.57 5.46 1.10
CA VAL A 127 4.67 5.74 0.17
C VAL A 127 5.34 7.04 0.55
N ASN A 128 6.64 7.01 0.80
CA ASN A 128 7.41 8.18 1.20
C ASN A 128 7.56 9.17 0.04
N LEU A 129 7.58 10.44 0.37
CA LEU A 129 7.96 11.48 -0.58
C LEU A 129 9.47 11.78 -0.47
N PRO A 130 10.15 12.02 -1.59
CA PRO A 130 11.50 12.58 -1.57
C PRO A 130 11.55 13.89 -0.76
N MET A 131 12.69 14.18 -0.16
CA MET A 131 12.89 15.40 0.64
C MET A 131 12.43 16.67 -0.08
N LYS A 132 12.75 16.78 -1.36
CA LYS A 132 12.37 17.93 -2.21
C LYS A 132 10.85 18.09 -2.39
N ASP A 133 10.07 17.02 -2.22
CA ASP A 133 8.63 16.98 -2.48
C ASP A 133 7.79 16.84 -1.19
N LYS A 134 8.41 16.72 -0.01
CA LYS A 134 7.70 16.52 1.26
C LYS A 134 6.71 17.63 1.62
N MET A 135 6.97 18.85 1.15
CA MET A 135 6.09 19.99 1.37
C MET A 135 5.27 20.35 0.12
N THR A 136 5.08 19.40 -0.78
CA THR A 136 4.19 19.58 -1.95
C THR A 136 2.74 19.80 -1.52
N THR A 137 1.98 20.43 -2.36
CA THR A 137 0.53 20.63 -2.14
C THR A 137 -0.18 19.28 -2.01
N PRO A 138 -1.04 19.09 -1.02
CA PRO A 138 -1.86 17.89 -0.90
C PRO A 138 -2.67 17.60 -2.14
N GLY A 139 -2.80 16.31 -2.48
CA GLY A 139 -3.47 15.86 -3.68
C GLY A 139 -4.21 14.54 -3.49
N TYR A 140 -5.09 14.23 -4.45
CA TYR A 140 -5.90 13.03 -4.42
C TYR A 140 -6.06 12.45 -5.81
N GLN A 141 -5.82 11.15 -5.95
CA GLN A 141 -6.04 10.39 -7.18
C GLN A 141 -7.07 9.30 -6.89
N SER A 142 -8.22 9.38 -7.53
CA SER A 142 -9.21 8.30 -7.56
C SER A 142 -8.89 7.42 -8.78
N ILE A 143 -8.43 6.20 -8.53
CA ILE A 143 -7.99 5.26 -9.57
C ILE A 143 -8.94 4.08 -9.55
N THR A 144 -9.96 4.14 -10.39
CA THR A 144 -10.97 3.08 -10.47
C THR A 144 -10.43 1.84 -11.20
N HIS A 145 -11.03 0.69 -10.93
CA HIS A 145 -10.56 -0.60 -11.47
C HIS A 145 -10.49 -0.63 -13.00
N ASP A 146 -11.36 0.10 -13.68
CA ASP A 146 -11.46 0.15 -15.14
C ASP A 146 -10.29 0.91 -15.81
N VAL A 147 -9.61 1.80 -15.09
CA VAL A 147 -8.42 2.50 -15.60
C VAL A 147 -7.10 1.80 -15.25
N ILE A 148 -7.12 0.77 -14.40
CA ILE A 148 -5.93 0.00 -14.05
C ILE A 148 -5.72 -1.09 -15.09
N PRO A 149 -4.65 -1.03 -15.90
CA PRO A 149 -4.41 -2.03 -16.92
C PRO A 149 -4.08 -3.39 -16.30
N THR A 150 -4.64 -4.44 -16.91
CA THR A 150 -4.39 -5.84 -16.54
C THR A 150 -3.66 -6.51 -17.69
N VAL A 151 -2.51 -7.12 -17.37
CA VAL A 151 -1.68 -7.85 -18.33
C VAL A 151 -1.68 -9.33 -17.98
N THR A 152 -1.90 -10.19 -18.97
CA THR A 152 -1.76 -11.64 -18.81
C THR A 152 -0.28 -11.99 -18.66
N LEU A 153 0.04 -12.76 -17.63
CA LEU A 153 1.39 -13.22 -17.35
C LEU A 153 1.78 -14.37 -18.29
N PRO A 154 3.08 -14.54 -18.60
CA PRO A 154 3.55 -15.64 -19.45
C PRO A 154 3.12 -17.02 -18.92
N ASP A 155 2.98 -17.98 -19.83
CA ASP A 155 2.68 -19.40 -19.54
C ASP A 155 1.40 -19.59 -18.70
N ASP A 156 0.42 -18.72 -18.89
CA ASP A 156 -0.83 -18.70 -18.12
C ASP A 156 -0.61 -18.65 -16.61
N ALA A 157 0.47 -17.99 -16.18
CA ALA A 157 0.80 -17.87 -14.76
C ALA A 157 -0.20 -17.00 -13.97
N GLY A 158 -1.07 -16.30 -14.66
CA GLY A 158 -2.09 -15.44 -14.08
C GLY A 158 -2.16 -14.07 -14.72
N VAL A 159 -2.45 -13.06 -13.93
CA VAL A 159 -2.54 -11.67 -14.38
C VAL A 159 -1.83 -10.74 -13.41
N VAL A 160 -1.36 -9.62 -13.93
CA VAL A 160 -0.85 -8.49 -13.15
C VAL A 160 -1.67 -7.25 -13.46
N ARG A 161 -2.17 -6.59 -12.43
CA ARG A 161 -2.75 -5.26 -12.49
C ARG A 161 -1.65 -4.24 -12.16
N VAL A 162 -1.37 -3.34 -13.08
CA VAL A 162 -0.31 -2.35 -12.93
C VAL A 162 -0.92 -1.07 -12.33
N ILE A 163 -0.86 -0.94 -11.02
CA ILE A 163 -1.41 0.23 -10.31
C ILE A 163 -0.49 1.44 -10.48
N ALA A 164 0.81 1.24 -10.25
CA ALA A 164 1.84 2.26 -10.40
C ALA A 164 3.09 1.70 -11.06
N GLY A 165 3.83 2.57 -11.71
CA GLY A 165 5.05 2.20 -12.42
C GLY A 165 4.78 1.52 -13.73
N ARG A 166 5.55 0.49 -14.06
CA ARG A 166 5.49 -0.15 -15.39
C ARG A 166 5.76 -1.65 -15.27
N TYR A 167 4.94 -2.43 -15.95
CA TYR A 167 5.20 -3.84 -16.25
C TYR A 167 5.39 -3.98 -17.75
N GLU A 168 6.60 -4.36 -18.19
CA GLU A 168 6.99 -4.34 -19.61
C GLU A 168 6.63 -2.98 -20.27
N GLU A 169 5.82 -2.98 -21.32
CA GLU A 169 5.39 -1.75 -22.01
C GLU A 169 4.15 -1.09 -21.35
N THR A 170 3.51 -1.76 -20.40
CA THR A 170 2.28 -1.29 -19.77
C THR A 170 2.57 -0.39 -18.58
N LYS A 171 2.09 0.85 -18.63
CA LYS A 171 2.22 1.85 -17.56
C LYS A 171 0.96 1.89 -16.71
N GLY A 172 1.13 1.91 -15.39
CA GLY A 172 0.06 2.14 -14.42
C GLY A 172 -0.41 3.59 -14.38
N PRO A 173 -1.66 3.83 -13.97
CA PRO A 173 -2.28 5.16 -13.97
C PRO A 173 -1.80 6.08 -12.84
N ALA A 174 -1.27 5.54 -11.73
CA ALA A 174 -0.86 6.36 -10.59
C ALA A 174 0.31 7.29 -10.96
N HIS A 175 0.16 8.56 -10.61
CA HIS A 175 1.28 9.49 -10.60
C HIS A 175 2.10 9.28 -9.33
N THR A 176 3.42 9.19 -9.45
CA THR A 176 4.35 8.99 -8.33
C THR A 176 5.44 10.06 -8.33
N PHE A 177 5.99 10.37 -7.16
CA PHE A 177 7.06 11.37 -7.01
C PHE A 177 8.47 10.79 -7.15
N SER A 178 8.58 9.48 -7.11
CA SER A 178 9.82 8.74 -7.38
C SER A 178 9.53 7.50 -8.20
N PRO A 179 10.53 6.91 -8.86
CA PRO A 179 10.34 5.68 -9.62
C PRO A 179 9.98 4.51 -8.71
N LEU A 180 8.81 3.93 -8.90
CA LEU A 180 8.35 2.76 -8.15
C LEU A 180 7.30 1.97 -8.91
N ASN A 181 7.11 0.72 -8.52
CA ASN A 181 6.07 -0.17 -9.02
C ASN A 181 5.18 -0.64 -7.87
N VAL A 182 3.90 -0.64 -8.11
CA VAL A 182 2.89 -1.33 -7.30
C VAL A 182 2.11 -2.24 -8.24
N TRP A 183 2.38 -3.54 -8.15
CA TRP A 183 1.75 -4.55 -8.99
C TRP A 183 0.89 -5.48 -8.14
N ASP A 184 -0.37 -5.58 -8.49
CA ASP A 184 -1.35 -6.45 -7.86
C ASP A 184 -1.56 -7.70 -8.73
N MET A 185 -1.01 -8.83 -8.29
CA MET A 185 -0.95 -10.06 -9.06
C MET A 185 -1.96 -11.09 -8.58
N ARG A 186 -2.58 -11.79 -9.55
CA ARG A 186 -3.36 -13.02 -9.32
C ARG A 186 -2.63 -14.15 -10.00
N LEU A 187 -2.05 -15.05 -9.22
CA LEU A 187 -1.26 -16.18 -9.71
C LEU A 187 -2.09 -17.45 -9.71
N GLN A 188 -1.97 -18.22 -10.79
CA GLN A 188 -2.66 -19.49 -10.94
C GLN A 188 -1.87 -20.63 -10.32
N ARG A 189 -2.57 -21.53 -9.66
CA ARG A 189 -2.01 -22.72 -9.04
C ARG A 189 -1.16 -23.54 -10.03
N ASN A 190 -0.04 -24.06 -9.53
CA ASN A 190 0.92 -24.90 -10.26
C ASN A 190 1.54 -24.20 -11.48
N ARG A 191 1.63 -22.88 -11.45
CA ARG A 191 2.31 -22.08 -12.47
C ARG A 191 3.55 -21.42 -11.90
N GLN A 192 4.51 -21.20 -12.77
CA GLN A 192 5.78 -20.54 -12.47
C GLN A 192 5.90 -19.25 -13.26
N LEU A 193 6.60 -18.29 -12.69
CA LEU A 193 6.77 -16.96 -13.26
C LEU A 193 8.15 -16.43 -12.91
N THR A 194 8.85 -15.87 -13.90
CA THR A 194 10.05 -15.09 -13.65
C THR A 194 9.77 -13.62 -13.98
N LEU A 195 9.96 -12.76 -13.00
CA LEU A 195 9.77 -11.33 -13.11
C LEU A 195 11.11 -10.61 -13.22
N ALA A 196 11.22 -9.70 -14.17
CA ALA A 196 12.32 -8.75 -14.24
C ALA A 196 12.10 -7.64 -13.18
N GLN A 197 13.18 -7.28 -12.49
CA GLN A 197 13.17 -6.18 -11.52
C GLN A 197 14.40 -5.30 -11.72
N PRO A 198 14.29 -3.98 -11.56
CA PRO A 198 15.44 -3.10 -11.63
C PRO A 198 16.48 -3.45 -10.57
N GLU A 199 17.74 -3.52 -11.00
CA GLU A 199 18.87 -3.66 -10.06
C GLU A 199 19.04 -2.38 -9.24
N GLY A 200 19.33 -2.53 -7.97
CA GLY A 200 19.45 -1.40 -7.05
C GLY A 200 18.13 -0.96 -6.39
N TRP A 201 16.99 -1.46 -6.88
CA TRP A 201 15.70 -1.13 -6.28
C TRP A 201 15.37 -2.02 -5.09
N SER A 202 14.75 -1.43 -4.08
CA SER A 202 14.07 -2.18 -3.01
C SER A 202 12.95 -3.01 -3.64
N THR A 203 12.79 -4.25 -3.18
CA THR A 203 11.74 -5.13 -3.69
C THR A 203 11.16 -5.95 -2.55
N ALA A 204 9.85 -6.00 -2.46
CA ALA A 204 9.12 -6.81 -1.51
C ALA A 204 7.93 -7.51 -2.16
N LEU A 205 7.55 -8.65 -1.61
CA LEU A 205 6.32 -9.37 -1.91
C LEU A 205 5.47 -9.45 -0.65
N VAL A 206 4.19 -9.20 -0.79
CA VAL A 206 3.21 -9.46 0.25
C VAL A 206 2.22 -10.49 -0.28
N VAL A 207 2.17 -11.65 0.37
CA VAL A 207 1.19 -12.68 0.05
C VAL A 207 -0.10 -12.36 0.81
N LEU A 208 -1.13 -11.94 0.10
CA LEU A 208 -2.42 -11.61 0.68
C LEU A 208 -3.28 -12.86 0.85
N LYS A 209 -3.29 -13.74 -0.16
CA LYS A 209 -3.99 -15.03 -0.14
C LYS A 209 -3.17 -16.11 -0.82
N GLY A 210 -3.37 -17.35 -0.39
CA GLY A 210 -2.71 -18.52 -0.96
C GLY A 210 -1.27 -18.68 -0.53
N ASN A 211 -0.53 -19.48 -1.29
CA ASN A 211 0.84 -19.85 -0.97
C ASN A 211 1.70 -19.83 -2.24
N ILE A 212 2.91 -19.32 -2.11
CA ILE A 212 3.90 -19.28 -3.18
C ILE A 212 5.24 -19.84 -2.70
N THR A 213 6.08 -20.24 -3.63
CA THR A 213 7.51 -20.50 -3.40
C THR A 213 8.32 -19.44 -4.13
N VAL A 214 9.22 -18.79 -3.42
CA VAL A 214 10.09 -17.74 -3.97
C VAL A 214 11.47 -18.32 -4.24
N ASN A 215 12.01 -18.05 -5.44
CA ASN A 215 13.32 -18.49 -5.90
C ASN A 215 13.54 -20.02 -5.79
N GLY A 216 12.48 -20.79 -5.93
CA GLY A 216 12.51 -22.25 -5.94
C GLY A 216 12.78 -22.94 -4.59
N THR A 217 13.00 -22.17 -3.52
CA THR A 217 13.43 -22.72 -2.23
C THR A 217 12.63 -22.26 -1.02
N THR A 218 12.01 -21.10 -1.07
CA THR A 218 11.43 -20.48 0.11
C THR A 218 9.90 -20.44 0.02
N PRO A 219 9.19 -21.27 0.80
CA PRO A 219 7.75 -21.21 0.86
C PRO A 219 7.30 -19.95 1.62
N VAL A 220 6.26 -19.29 1.10
CA VAL A 220 5.66 -18.08 1.68
C VAL A 220 4.16 -18.25 1.70
N ASN A 221 3.58 -18.00 2.85
CA ASN A 221 2.17 -18.19 3.12
C ASN A 221 1.41 -16.86 3.20
N GLU A 222 0.10 -16.97 3.33
CA GLU A 222 -0.79 -15.83 3.55
C GLU A 222 -0.32 -14.96 4.73
N ALA A 223 -0.47 -13.63 4.57
CA ALA A 223 -0.06 -12.62 5.53
C ALA A 223 1.44 -12.66 5.87
N GLN A 224 2.28 -13.02 4.90
CA GLN A 224 3.73 -12.92 5.02
C GLN A 224 4.32 -11.90 4.05
N LEU A 225 5.37 -11.24 4.51
CA LEU A 225 6.20 -10.30 3.79
C LEU A 225 7.52 -10.98 3.42
N VAL A 226 7.91 -10.90 2.16
CA VAL A 226 9.27 -11.25 1.70
C VAL A 226 10.01 -9.99 1.35
N VAL A 227 11.17 -9.79 1.96
CA VAL A 227 12.10 -8.72 1.62
C VAL A 227 13.24 -9.29 0.77
N LEU A 228 13.52 -8.64 -0.35
CA LEU A 228 14.52 -9.06 -1.30
C LEU A 228 15.69 -8.09 -1.34
N SER A 229 16.85 -8.58 -1.77
CA SER A 229 18.04 -7.77 -1.96
C SER A 229 17.85 -6.70 -3.05
N GLN A 230 18.56 -5.60 -2.93
CA GLN A 230 18.63 -4.59 -3.99
C GLN A 230 19.42 -5.12 -5.22
N GLN A 231 20.42 -5.96 -4.99
CA GLN A 231 21.18 -6.59 -6.05
C GLN A 231 20.34 -7.66 -6.77
N GLY A 232 20.65 -7.87 -8.04
CA GLY A 232 19.96 -8.82 -8.90
C GLY A 232 18.82 -8.18 -9.69
N LYS A 233 18.47 -8.84 -10.81
CA LYS A 233 17.54 -8.32 -11.82
C LYS A 233 16.30 -9.18 -12.04
N THR A 234 16.22 -10.33 -11.35
CA THR A 234 15.13 -11.28 -11.55
C THR A 234 14.63 -11.84 -10.23
N LEU A 235 13.40 -12.29 -10.25
CA LEU A 235 12.67 -12.91 -9.16
C LEU A 235 11.87 -14.07 -9.73
N HIS A 236 11.98 -15.25 -9.14
CA HIS A 236 11.22 -16.42 -9.55
C HIS A 236 10.13 -16.75 -8.54
N LEU A 237 8.91 -16.96 -9.03
CA LEU A 237 7.74 -17.31 -8.24
C LEU A 237 7.11 -18.59 -8.76
N GLU A 238 6.64 -19.44 -7.85
CA GLU A 238 5.82 -20.61 -8.14
C GLU A 238 4.60 -20.57 -7.21
N ALA A 239 3.41 -20.65 -7.76
CA ALA A 239 2.18 -20.64 -6.97
C ALA A 239 1.79 -22.09 -6.62
N SER A 240 1.80 -22.43 -5.33
CA SER A 240 1.36 -23.75 -4.84
C SER A 240 -0.17 -23.85 -4.75
N SER A 241 -0.85 -22.72 -4.68
CA SER A 241 -2.29 -22.54 -4.76
C SER A 241 -2.59 -21.32 -5.61
N ASP A 242 -3.84 -21.07 -5.95
CA ASP A 242 -4.24 -19.76 -6.44
C ASP A 242 -3.83 -18.73 -5.38
N ALA A 243 -3.14 -17.67 -5.79
CA ALA A 243 -2.56 -16.71 -4.86
C ALA A 243 -2.79 -15.27 -5.31
N SER A 244 -2.98 -14.40 -4.31
CA SER A 244 -2.98 -12.95 -4.48
C SER A 244 -1.71 -12.38 -3.87
N VAL A 245 -0.89 -11.74 -4.69
CA VAL A 245 0.43 -11.23 -4.28
C VAL A 245 0.57 -9.79 -4.70
N LEU A 246 0.93 -8.92 -3.75
CA LEU A 246 1.29 -7.54 -4.03
C LEU A 246 2.80 -7.44 -4.13
N LEU A 247 3.31 -6.97 -5.28
CA LEU A 247 4.71 -6.67 -5.48
C LEU A 247 4.93 -5.17 -5.34
N LEU A 248 5.85 -4.81 -4.47
CA LEU A 248 6.31 -3.45 -4.23
C LEU A 248 7.77 -3.36 -4.61
N SER A 249 8.12 -2.49 -5.55
CA SER A 249 9.53 -2.20 -5.83
C SER A 249 9.73 -0.72 -6.11
N GLY A 250 10.86 -0.17 -5.72
CA GLY A 250 11.11 1.25 -5.90
C GLY A 250 12.57 1.62 -5.77
N GLU A 251 12.97 2.69 -6.43
CA GLU A 251 14.27 3.30 -6.26
C GLU A 251 14.40 3.83 -4.83
N PRO A 252 15.38 3.38 -4.04
CA PRO A 252 15.57 3.88 -2.68
C PRO A 252 15.85 5.38 -2.67
N LEU A 253 15.19 6.12 -1.78
CA LEU A 253 15.38 7.57 -1.70
C LEU A 253 16.74 7.93 -1.13
N ASN A 254 17.36 7.04 -0.30
CA ASN A 254 18.64 7.26 0.36
C ASN A 254 18.68 8.57 1.18
N GLU A 255 17.57 8.88 1.81
CA GLU A 255 17.37 10.07 2.65
C GLU A 255 17.03 9.65 4.07
N PRO A 256 17.29 10.50 5.10
CA PRO A 256 16.88 10.20 6.46
C PRO A 256 15.36 10.02 6.58
N ILE A 257 14.93 9.03 7.34
CA ILE A 257 13.54 8.78 7.67
C ILE A 257 13.34 9.04 9.16
N VAL A 258 12.63 10.12 9.49
CA VAL A 258 12.28 10.48 10.86
C VAL A 258 10.77 10.51 10.97
N GLY A 259 10.22 9.55 11.69
CA GLY A 259 8.77 9.40 11.86
C GLY A 259 8.34 9.64 13.30
N TYR A 260 7.16 10.23 13.45
CA TYR A 260 6.45 10.34 14.71
C TYR A 260 4.94 10.28 14.44
N GLY A 261 4.33 9.16 14.79
CA GLY A 261 2.91 8.93 14.51
C GLY A 261 2.58 9.13 13.02
N PRO A 262 1.69 10.08 12.69
CA PRO A 262 1.20 10.31 11.34
C PRO A 262 2.09 11.25 10.50
N PHE A 263 3.30 11.57 10.98
CA PHE A 263 4.25 12.45 10.31
C PHE A 263 5.54 11.71 10.00
N VAL A 264 6.02 11.80 8.77
CA VAL A 264 7.31 11.24 8.34
C VAL A 264 8.05 12.28 7.53
N MET A 265 9.12 12.80 8.14
CA MET A 265 9.97 13.86 7.59
C MET A 265 11.43 13.39 7.52
N ASN A 266 12.37 14.31 7.35
CA ASN A 266 13.80 13.99 7.27
C ASN A 266 14.57 14.38 8.54
N THR A 267 13.99 15.26 9.38
CA THR A 267 14.62 15.73 10.61
C THR A 267 13.62 15.82 11.77
N LYS A 268 14.15 15.78 12.99
CA LYS A 268 13.33 15.98 14.20
C LYS A 268 12.72 17.38 14.28
N GLN A 269 13.41 18.39 13.72
CA GLN A 269 12.91 19.75 13.66
C GLN A 269 11.65 19.82 12.77
N GLU A 270 11.68 19.18 11.60
CA GLU A 270 10.52 19.13 10.71
C GLU A 270 9.33 18.40 11.35
N ILE A 271 9.58 17.38 12.17
CA ILE A 271 8.51 16.73 12.97
C ILE A 271 7.92 17.70 13.99
N ALA A 272 8.75 18.47 14.71
CA ALA A 272 8.27 19.46 15.65
C ALA A 272 7.45 20.57 14.95
N GLU A 273 7.84 20.97 13.75
CA GLU A 273 7.08 21.89 12.89
C GLU A 273 5.73 21.29 12.46
N ALA A 274 5.70 20.03 12.08
CA ALA A 274 4.45 19.32 11.72
C ALA A 274 3.45 19.32 12.88
N VAL A 275 3.91 19.03 14.10
CA VAL A 275 3.07 19.06 15.31
C VAL A 275 2.56 20.47 15.60
N ARG A 276 3.40 21.50 15.50
CA ARG A 276 2.96 22.89 15.68
C ARG A 276 1.94 23.32 14.64
N ASP A 277 2.17 22.99 13.38
CA ASP A 277 1.29 23.34 12.28
C ASP A 277 -0.08 22.64 12.41
N PHE A 278 -0.08 21.37 12.78
CA PHE A 278 -1.30 20.65 13.07
C PHE A 278 -2.09 21.29 14.24
N ASN A 279 -1.43 21.56 15.36
CA ASN A 279 -2.05 22.15 16.55
C ASN A 279 -2.57 23.58 16.29
N SER A 280 -2.03 24.28 15.30
CA SER A 280 -2.48 25.63 14.92
C SER A 280 -3.52 25.65 13.79
N GLY A 281 -4.05 24.47 13.39
CA GLY A 281 -5.09 24.35 12.37
C GLY A 281 -4.64 24.57 10.92
N ARG A 282 -3.32 24.50 10.65
CA ARG A 282 -2.80 24.74 9.30
C ARG A 282 -3.04 23.60 8.30
N PHE A 283 -3.54 22.47 8.77
CA PHE A 283 -3.90 21.34 7.87
C PHE A 283 -5.31 21.45 7.32
N GLY A 284 -6.03 22.54 7.65
CA GLY A 284 -7.39 22.79 7.19
C GLY A 284 -8.46 22.17 8.10
N GLN A 285 -9.62 21.92 7.54
CA GLN A 285 -10.80 21.34 8.22
C GLN A 285 -11.55 20.45 7.20
N ILE A 286 -12.23 19.42 7.68
CA ILE A 286 -13.11 18.55 6.89
C ILE A 286 -14.57 18.99 7.02
#